data_800000ff8692811d4739434245ac1706
#
_entry.id   800000ff8692811d4739434245ac1706
#
_cell.length_a   1.000
_cell.length_b   1.000
_cell.length_c   1.000
_cell.angle_alpha   90.00
_cell.angle_beta   90.00
_cell.angle_gamma   90.00
#
_symmetry.space_group_name_H-M   'P 1'
#
loop_
_entity.id
_entity.type
_entity.pdbx_description
1 polymer ?
#
loop_
_entity_poly.entity_id
_entity_poly.type
_entity_poly.pdbx_seq_one_letter_code
_entity_poly.pdbx_strand_id
1 'polypeptide(L)'
;SGSSGNSYVVSDDLTNIVVDCGFSLTEFENRLFLKKIKVIDIKAILLTHEHDDHSKGAFAFAEKYKIPIFITYGTYKMCQKKIKKSYKIDLNFIQPLETFILGNIKIYPLPVPHDAREPVQFKFEINKKKLAIITDLGFGNNYLIESLQDVDALILESNHDLDLLSKSKYPISLKKRIMSDFGHLSNDQSLAILKKINLKNLKWLGAAHLSKIGRAHV
;
A
#
# COMPACT_ATOMS: atom_id res chain seq x y z
N SER A 1 6.87 -2.07 -7.27
CA SER A 1 6.10 -2.76 -6.22
C SER A 1 5.92 -4.22 -6.59
N GLY A 2 5.65 -5.06 -5.62
CA GLY A 2 5.52 -6.50 -5.73
C GLY A 2 6.24 -7.20 -4.57
N SER A 3 6.26 -8.52 -4.53
CA SER A 3 6.83 -9.34 -3.44
C SER A 3 8.30 -9.07 -3.05
N SER A 4 9.01 -8.21 -3.79
CA SER A 4 10.37 -7.79 -3.45
C SER A 4 10.42 -6.55 -2.54
N GLY A 5 9.30 -5.87 -2.35
CA GLY A 5 9.15 -4.70 -1.51
C GLY A 5 8.28 -3.62 -2.15
N ASN A 6 7.42 -3.04 -1.34
CA ASN A 6 6.50 -1.98 -1.69
C ASN A 6 6.81 -0.74 -0.85
N SER A 7 6.79 0.41 -1.48
CA SER A 7 6.83 1.69 -0.81
C SER A 7 6.41 2.79 -1.77
N TYR A 8 5.66 3.76 -1.29
CA TYR A 8 5.25 4.95 -2.03
C TYR A 8 5.57 6.18 -1.18
N VAL A 9 5.83 7.30 -1.84
CA VAL A 9 5.92 8.60 -1.18
C VAL A 9 4.83 9.47 -1.74
N VAL A 10 3.95 9.91 -0.86
CA VAL A 10 2.90 10.88 -1.16
C VAL A 10 3.37 12.23 -0.65
N SER A 11 3.41 13.20 -1.53
CA SER A 11 3.96 14.53 -1.24
C SER A 11 2.99 15.63 -1.60
N ASP A 12 2.96 16.66 -0.76
CA ASP A 12 2.63 18.03 -1.15
C ASP A 12 3.91 18.89 -1.08
N ASP A 13 3.77 20.21 -1.21
CA ASP A 13 4.93 21.12 -1.18
C ASP A 13 5.67 21.14 0.17
N LEU A 14 5.04 20.65 1.25
CA LEU A 14 5.51 20.78 2.63
C LEU A 14 5.66 19.44 3.38
N THR A 15 4.96 18.40 2.95
CA THR A 15 4.81 17.16 3.69
C THR A 15 5.06 15.95 2.80
N ASN A 16 6.01 15.11 3.19
CA ASN A 16 6.21 13.79 2.59
C ASN A 16 5.71 12.70 3.54
N ILE A 17 4.85 11.82 3.06
CA ILE A 17 4.33 10.66 3.78
C ILE A 17 4.78 9.41 3.05
N VAL A 18 5.40 8.49 3.78
CA VAL A 18 5.76 7.16 3.25
C VAL A 18 4.60 6.21 3.49
N VAL A 19 4.14 5.54 2.45
CA VAL A 19 3.20 4.42 2.55
C VAL A 19 4.00 3.14 2.34
N ASP A 20 4.08 2.34 3.36
CA ASP A 20 4.88 1.13 3.48
C ASP A 20 6.39 1.32 3.32
N CYS A 21 7.16 0.43 3.92
CA CYS A 21 8.60 0.35 3.81
C CYS A 21 9.03 -1.13 3.75
N GLY A 22 8.72 -1.78 2.63
CA GLY A 22 8.95 -3.20 2.41
C GLY A 22 10.39 -3.57 2.03
N PHE A 23 11.30 -2.60 2.00
CA PHE A 23 12.71 -2.81 1.73
C PHE A 23 13.53 -2.89 3.02
N SER A 24 14.77 -3.39 2.96
CA SER A 24 15.70 -3.21 4.09
C SER A 24 15.97 -1.72 4.30
N LEU A 25 16.41 -1.36 5.52
CA LEU A 25 16.74 0.02 5.86
C LEU A 25 17.70 0.66 4.82
N THR A 26 18.82 -0.01 4.54
CA THR A 26 19.83 0.48 3.59
C THR A 26 19.27 0.63 2.17
N GLU A 27 18.48 -0.35 1.71
CA GLU A 27 17.89 -0.28 0.37
C GLU A 27 16.86 0.86 0.28
N PHE A 28 16.08 1.08 1.34
CA PHE A 28 15.11 2.17 1.37
C PHE A 28 15.80 3.54 1.34
N GLU A 29 16.85 3.72 2.14
CA GLU A 29 17.67 4.93 2.13
C GLU A 29 18.26 5.21 0.75
N ASN A 30 18.82 4.20 0.08
CA ASN A 30 19.34 4.31 -1.27
C ASN A 30 18.27 4.75 -2.27
N ARG A 31 17.04 4.20 -2.15
CA ARG A 31 15.93 4.58 -3.02
C ARG A 31 15.47 6.03 -2.81
N LEU A 32 15.41 6.49 -1.58
CA LEU A 32 15.11 7.88 -1.26
C LEU A 32 16.16 8.81 -1.85
N PHE A 33 17.44 8.46 -1.68
CA PHE A 33 18.56 9.21 -2.25
C PHE A 33 18.47 9.32 -3.79
N LEU A 34 18.26 8.19 -4.48
CA LEU A 34 18.10 8.15 -5.93
C LEU A 34 16.90 8.98 -6.42
N LYS A 35 15.85 9.08 -5.63
CA LYS A 35 14.66 9.90 -5.91
C LYS A 35 14.80 11.35 -5.43
N LYS A 36 15.96 11.72 -4.88
CA LYS A 36 16.25 13.06 -4.30
C LYS A 36 15.25 13.46 -3.20
N ILE A 37 14.71 12.48 -2.47
CA ILE A 37 13.82 12.71 -1.32
C ILE A 37 14.69 12.80 -0.08
N LYS A 38 14.62 13.93 0.60
CA LYS A 38 15.35 14.12 1.85
C LYS A 38 14.58 13.49 3.00
N VAL A 39 15.25 12.70 3.82
CA VAL A 39 14.61 12.01 4.96
C VAL A 39 14.00 12.99 5.95
N ILE A 40 14.62 14.16 6.15
CA ILE A 40 14.11 15.21 7.06
C ILE A 40 12.72 15.75 6.66
N ASP A 41 12.37 15.60 5.38
CA ASP A 41 11.09 16.06 4.86
C ASP A 41 9.98 15.01 5.07
N ILE A 42 10.33 13.77 5.46
CA ILE A 42 9.36 12.70 5.75
C ILE A 42 8.76 12.93 7.14
N LYS A 43 7.44 13.09 7.19
CA LYS A 43 6.70 13.41 8.42
C LYS A 43 6.01 12.19 9.05
N ALA A 44 5.77 11.14 8.29
CA ALA A 44 5.12 9.93 8.79
C ALA A 44 5.38 8.73 7.89
N ILE A 45 5.25 7.54 8.49
CA ILE A 45 5.12 6.26 7.79
C ILE A 45 3.70 5.74 8.06
N LEU A 46 2.95 5.42 7.01
CA LEU A 46 1.68 4.72 7.09
C LEU A 46 1.92 3.26 6.74
N LEU A 47 1.56 2.32 7.59
CA LEU A 47 1.64 0.90 7.30
C LEU A 47 0.26 0.35 6.93
N THR A 48 0.19 -0.28 5.76
CA THR A 48 -1.02 -0.91 5.25
C THR A 48 -1.34 -2.22 5.98
N HIS A 49 -0.34 -3.09 6.13
CA HIS A 49 -0.45 -4.39 6.80
C HIS A 49 0.93 -4.96 7.16
N GLU A 50 0.97 -6.14 7.80
CA GLU A 50 2.15 -6.73 8.41
C GLU A 50 3.08 -7.52 7.49
N HIS A 51 2.74 -7.79 6.25
CA HIS A 51 3.60 -8.59 5.35
C HIS A 51 4.99 -7.97 5.18
N ASP A 52 6.00 -8.82 4.98
CA ASP A 52 7.40 -8.38 4.96
C ASP A 52 7.70 -7.40 3.82
N ASP A 53 7.08 -7.59 2.69
CA ASP A 53 7.23 -6.72 1.53
C ASP A 53 6.54 -5.35 1.70
N HIS A 54 5.90 -5.09 2.86
CA HIS A 54 5.33 -3.80 3.26
C HIS A 54 5.97 -3.25 4.53
N SER A 55 6.35 -4.09 5.48
CA SER A 55 6.75 -3.65 6.82
C SER A 55 8.22 -3.86 7.17
N LYS A 56 9.03 -4.54 6.34
CA LYS A 56 10.38 -5.04 6.64
C LYS A 56 11.33 -4.00 7.21
N GLY A 57 11.38 -2.80 6.65
CA GLY A 57 12.29 -1.73 7.09
C GLY A 57 11.63 -0.66 7.94
N ALA A 58 10.30 -0.66 8.04
CA ALA A 58 9.54 0.45 8.60
C ALA A 58 9.98 0.82 10.03
N PHE A 59 10.08 -0.17 10.91
CA PHE A 59 10.41 0.07 12.31
C PHE A 59 11.88 0.50 12.50
N ALA A 60 12.80 -0.05 11.71
CA ALA A 60 14.20 0.36 11.76
C ALA A 60 14.40 1.77 11.21
N PHE A 61 13.69 2.13 10.15
CA PHE A 61 13.73 3.45 9.57
C PHE A 61 13.10 4.49 10.51
N ALA A 62 11.93 4.18 11.08
CA ALA A 62 11.25 5.03 12.07
C ALA A 62 12.13 5.30 13.28
N GLU A 63 12.77 4.27 13.85
CA GLU A 63 13.67 4.42 14.99
C GLU A 63 14.89 5.27 14.66
N LYS A 64 15.53 5.03 13.52
CA LYS A 64 16.75 5.75 13.11
C LYS A 64 16.50 7.24 12.93
N TYR A 65 15.38 7.61 12.32
CA TYR A 65 15.09 8.97 11.92
C TYR A 65 14.02 9.67 12.78
N LYS A 66 13.53 8.98 13.82
CA LYS A 66 12.49 9.48 14.75
C LYS A 66 11.22 9.92 14.03
N ILE A 67 10.81 9.10 13.05
CA ILE A 67 9.60 9.34 12.25
C ILE A 67 8.45 8.54 12.87
N PRO A 68 7.27 9.13 13.13
CA PRO A 68 6.11 8.43 13.65
C PRO A 68 5.57 7.41 12.65
N ILE A 69 5.06 6.28 13.18
CA ILE A 69 4.35 5.26 12.39
C ILE A 69 2.86 5.33 12.71
N PHE A 70 2.04 5.38 11.67
CA PHE A 70 0.58 5.23 11.73
C PHE A 70 0.21 3.82 11.26
N ILE A 71 -0.48 3.07 12.10
CA ILE A 71 -0.68 1.64 11.93
C ILE A 71 -1.99 1.20 12.60
N THR A 72 -2.72 0.24 12.03
CA THR A 72 -3.86 -0.36 12.73
C THR A 72 -3.38 -1.23 13.89
N TYR A 73 -4.22 -1.40 14.91
CA TYR A 73 -3.83 -2.20 16.08
C TYR A 73 -3.58 -3.67 15.74
N GLY A 74 -4.39 -4.24 14.83
CA GLY A 74 -4.21 -5.62 14.37
C GLY A 74 -2.87 -5.81 13.65
N THR A 75 -2.53 -4.93 12.71
CA THR A 75 -1.23 -4.92 12.01
C THR A 75 -0.06 -4.78 13.00
N TYR A 76 -0.17 -3.86 13.97
CA TYR A 76 0.85 -3.71 15.03
C TYR A 76 1.07 -5.01 15.81
N LYS A 77 -0.01 -5.69 16.23
CA LYS A 77 0.09 -6.97 16.96
C LYS A 77 0.88 -8.01 16.19
N MET A 78 0.68 -8.10 14.90
CA MET A 78 1.43 -9.04 14.06
C MET A 78 2.88 -8.61 13.85
N CYS A 79 3.15 -7.31 13.83
CA CYS A 79 4.50 -6.75 13.68
C CYS A 79 5.33 -6.77 14.98
N GLN A 80 4.75 -7.01 16.15
CA GLN A 80 5.46 -6.91 17.45
C GLN A 80 6.79 -7.66 17.48
N LYS A 81 6.86 -8.85 16.87
CA LYS A 81 8.08 -9.66 16.81
C LYS A 81 9.19 -9.03 15.96
N LYS A 82 8.85 -8.10 15.06
CA LYS A 82 9.80 -7.36 14.20
C LYS A 82 10.38 -6.14 14.91
N ILE A 83 9.75 -5.69 15.99
CA ILE A 83 10.14 -4.50 16.75
C ILE A 83 11.14 -4.90 17.82
N LYS A 84 12.38 -4.41 17.71
CA LYS A 84 13.38 -4.66 18.75
C LYS A 84 12.99 -3.98 20.06
N LYS A 85 13.23 -4.64 21.20
CA LYS A 85 12.91 -4.07 22.53
C LYS A 85 13.57 -2.72 22.81
N SER A 86 14.71 -2.46 22.17
CA SER A 86 15.46 -1.19 22.30
C SER A 86 14.88 -0.04 21.49
N TYR A 87 13.95 -0.30 20.56
CA TYR A 87 13.39 0.74 19.71
C TYR A 87 12.41 1.60 20.49
N LYS A 88 12.57 2.91 20.36
CA LYS A 88 11.65 3.94 20.90
C LYS A 88 10.95 4.61 19.73
N ILE A 89 9.88 3.99 19.25
CA ILE A 89 9.13 4.42 18.08
C ILE A 89 7.85 5.11 18.54
N ASP A 90 7.56 6.25 17.96
CA ASP A 90 6.26 6.91 18.11
C ASP A 90 5.23 6.17 17.26
N LEU A 91 4.34 5.41 17.93
CA LEU A 91 3.29 4.60 17.31
C LEU A 91 1.93 5.29 17.48
N ASN A 92 1.31 5.61 16.37
CA ASN A 92 -0.01 6.22 16.31
C ASN A 92 -1.01 5.19 15.76
N PHE A 93 -1.96 4.78 16.60
CA PHE A 93 -2.97 3.82 16.16
C PHE A 93 -4.07 4.51 15.38
N ILE A 94 -4.31 4.01 14.16
CA ILE A 94 -5.39 4.45 13.30
C ILE A 94 -6.52 3.41 13.28
N GLN A 95 -7.73 3.90 13.06
CA GLN A 95 -8.90 3.05 12.88
C GLN A 95 -9.28 3.01 11.40
N PRO A 96 -9.63 1.82 10.85
CA PRO A 96 -10.24 1.76 9.53
C PRO A 96 -11.49 2.66 9.48
N LEU A 97 -11.72 3.33 8.38
CA LEU A 97 -12.83 4.27 8.13
C LEU A 97 -12.74 5.62 8.86
N GLU A 98 -11.89 5.79 9.84
CA GLU A 98 -11.70 7.07 10.53
C GLU A 98 -10.63 7.91 9.82
N THR A 99 -11.04 9.03 9.26
CA THR A 99 -10.12 9.96 8.58
C THR A 99 -9.28 10.73 9.57
N PHE A 100 -8.04 11.00 9.19
CA PHE A 100 -7.14 11.88 9.96
C PHE A 100 -6.35 12.81 9.03
N ILE A 101 -5.64 13.77 9.60
CA ILE A 101 -4.91 14.80 8.86
C ILE A 101 -3.45 14.81 9.29
N LEU A 102 -2.54 14.83 8.32
CA LEU A 102 -1.11 15.07 8.52
C LEU A 102 -0.68 16.26 7.65
N GLY A 103 -0.30 17.35 8.28
CA GLY A 103 -0.07 18.60 7.57
C GLY A 103 -1.34 19.06 6.85
N ASN A 104 -1.28 19.23 5.54
CA ASN A 104 -2.43 19.59 4.69
C ASN A 104 -3.08 18.37 4.01
N ILE A 105 -2.61 17.16 4.31
CA ILE A 105 -3.05 15.93 3.66
C ILE A 105 -4.12 15.27 4.51
N LYS A 106 -5.33 15.15 3.98
CA LYS A 106 -6.39 14.35 4.59
C LYS A 106 -6.28 12.90 4.11
N ILE A 107 -6.29 11.96 5.06
CA ILE A 107 -6.00 10.55 4.85
C ILE A 107 -7.21 9.72 5.24
N TYR A 108 -7.58 8.80 4.36
CA TYR A 108 -8.71 7.90 4.51
C TYR A 108 -8.19 6.46 4.54
N PRO A 109 -8.12 5.80 5.71
CA PRO A 109 -7.80 4.38 5.81
C PRO A 109 -8.99 3.55 5.31
N LEU A 110 -8.81 2.83 4.22
CA LEU A 110 -9.84 2.01 3.58
C LEU A 110 -9.60 0.54 3.91
N PRO A 111 -10.48 -0.14 4.66
CA PRO A 111 -10.33 -1.57 4.91
C PRO A 111 -10.50 -2.37 3.62
N VAL A 112 -9.64 -3.36 3.42
CA VAL A 112 -9.63 -4.20 2.22
C VAL A 112 -9.61 -5.69 2.59
N PRO A 113 -10.21 -6.56 1.76
CA PRO A 113 -10.10 -8.00 1.92
C PRO A 113 -8.70 -8.47 1.51
N HIS A 114 -7.89 -8.82 2.50
CA HIS A 114 -6.55 -9.37 2.31
C HIS A 114 -6.20 -10.34 3.44
N ASP A 115 -5.26 -11.27 3.22
CA ASP A 115 -4.84 -12.27 4.19
C ASP A 115 -3.89 -11.72 5.25
N ALA A 116 -4.32 -10.61 5.87
CA ALA A 116 -3.64 -9.91 6.94
C ALA A 116 -4.60 -9.64 8.12
N ARG A 117 -4.07 -9.20 9.28
CA ARG A 117 -4.88 -9.13 10.51
C ARG A 117 -5.89 -7.98 10.49
N GLU A 118 -5.48 -6.81 10.02
CA GLU A 118 -6.33 -5.61 9.96
C GLU A 118 -5.82 -4.70 8.82
N PRO A 119 -5.89 -5.19 7.56
CA PRO A 119 -5.30 -4.50 6.43
C PRO A 119 -6.11 -3.28 6.02
N VAL A 120 -5.41 -2.19 5.74
CA VAL A 120 -5.98 -0.97 5.17
C VAL A 120 -5.18 -0.54 3.95
N GLN A 121 -5.84 0.14 3.04
CA GLN A 121 -5.23 0.90 1.96
C GLN A 121 -5.53 2.38 2.17
N PHE A 122 -4.93 3.27 1.42
CA PHE A 122 -5.05 4.70 1.70
C PHE A 122 -5.53 5.50 0.51
N LYS A 123 -6.53 6.36 0.77
CA LYS A 123 -6.88 7.46 -0.11
C LYS A 123 -6.43 8.77 0.55
N PHE A 124 -5.91 9.68 -0.25
CA PHE A 124 -5.38 10.98 0.14
C PHE A 124 -6.17 12.07 -0.54
N GLU A 125 -6.41 13.16 0.17
CA GLU A 125 -6.96 14.38 -0.40
C GLU A 125 -6.05 15.55 -0.06
N ILE A 126 -5.57 16.24 -1.09
CA ILE A 126 -4.64 17.37 -1.02
C ILE A 126 -5.16 18.44 -1.95
N ASN A 127 -5.49 19.63 -1.44
CA ASN A 127 -5.98 20.75 -2.26
C ASN A 127 -7.14 20.35 -3.21
N LYS A 128 -8.11 19.59 -2.70
CA LYS A 128 -9.26 19.04 -3.46
C LYS A 128 -8.87 18.00 -4.53
N LYS A 129 -7.60 17.59 -4.60
CA LYS A 129 -7.16 16.49 -5.45
C LYS A 129 -7.13 15.19 -4.65
N LYS A 130 -7.57 14.11 -5.28
CA LYS A 130 -7.69 12.80 -4.62
C LYS A 130 -6.77 11.79 -5.29
N LEU A 131 -5.89 11.19 -4.51
CA LEU A 131 -5.05 10.05 -4.88
C LEU A 131 -5.49 8.83 -4.08
N ALA A 132 -5.63 7.68 -4.72
CA ALA A 132 -5.78 6.40 -4.00
C ALA A 132 -4.62 5.46 -4.36
N ILE A 133 -4.11 4.74 -3.34
CA ILE A 133 -3.12 3.68 -3.47
C ILE A 133 -3.81 2.41 -2.95
N ILE A 134 -4.10 1.48 -3.86
CA ILE A 134 -4.88 0.28 -3.58
C ILE A 134 -4.11 -0.91 -4.11
N THR A 135 -3.43 -1.58 -3.21
CA THR A 135 -2.66 -2.81 -3.47
C THR A 135 -3.11 -3.90 -2.49
N ASP A 136 -2.73 -5.14 -2.76
CA ASP A 136 -2.98 -6.24 -1.83
C ASP A 136 -4.45 -6.36 -1.41
N LEU A 137 -5.28 -6.77 -2.36
CA LEU A 137 -6.69 -7.08 -2.09
C LEU A 137 -7.18 -8.20 -3.01
N GLY A 138 -8.03 -9.07 -2.48
CA GLY A 138 -8.58 -10.21 -3.23
C GLY A 138 -9.74 -9.83 -4.14
N PHE A 139 -10.54 -8.82 -3.76
CA PHE A 139 -11.66 -8.31 -4.59
C PHE A 139 -12.05 -6.88 -4.21
N GLY A 140 -12.65 -6.17 -5.16
CA GLY A 140 -13.23 -4.85 -4.94
C GLY A 140 -14.67 -4.94 -4.45
N ASN A 141 -14.92 -4.64 -3.17
CA ASN A 141 -16.26 -4.54 -2.61
C ASN A 141 -16.92 -3.19 -2.93
N ASN A 142 -18.23 -3.07 -2.69
CA ASN A 142 -18.98 -1.84 -2.98
C ASN A 142 -18.43 -0.62 -2.23
N TYR A 143 -18.05 -0.79 -0.96
CA TYR A 143 -17.45 0.29 -0.18
C TYR A 143 -16.17 0.85 -0.82
N LEU A 144 -15.28 -0.02 -1.27
CA LEU A 144 -14.05 0.39 -1.97
C LEU A 144 -14.40 1.14 -3.27
N ILE A 145 -15.31 0.58 -4.07
CA ILE A 145 -15.74 1.19 -5.34
C ILE A 145 -16.33 2.58 -5.10
N GLU A 146 -17.18 2.75 -4.08
CA GLU A 146 -17.72 4.06 -3.68
C GLU A 146 -16.62 5.01 -3.21
N SER A 147 -15.65 4.53 -2.45
CA SER A 147 -14.52 5.32 -1.95
C SER A 147 -13.59 5.80 -3.06
N LEU A 148 -13.54 5.09 -4.19
CA LEU A 148 -12.73 5.42 -5.35
C LEU A 148 -13.44 6.31 -6.39
N GLN A 149 -14.70 6.69 -6.15
CA GLN A 149 -15.38 7.63 -7.07
C GLN A 149 -14.65 8.97 -7.09
N ASP A 150 -14.52 9.54 -8.29
CA ASP A 150 -13.97 10.87 -8.51
C ASP A 150 -12.50 11.08 -8.05
N VAL A 151 -11.68 10.03 -8.04
CA VAL A 151 -10.24 10.18 -7.81
C VAL A 151 -9.55 10.82 -9.02
N ASP A 152 -8.56 11.69 -8.75
CA ASP A 152 -7.74 12.32 -9.81
C ASP A 152 -6.56 11.41 -10.21
N ALA A 153 -6.07 10.59 -9.29
CA ALA A 153 -5.00 9.63 -9.51
C ALA A 153 -5.28 8.32 -8.77
N LEU A 154 -4.96 7.20 -9.40
CA LEU A 154 -5.17 5.87 -8.83
C LEU A 154 -3.95 4.98 -9.10
N ILE A 155 -3.41 4.40 -8.03
CA ILE A 155 -2.53 3.24 -8.08
C ILE A 155 -3.39 2.04 -7.73
N LEU A 156 -3.54 1.11 -8.67
CA LEU A 156 -4.40 -0.06 -8.50
C LEU A 156 -3.59 -1.34 -8.71
N GLU A 157 -3.80 -2.32 -7.84
CA GLU A 157 -3.23 -3.63 -8.04
C GLU A 157 -3.66 -4.24 -9.38
N SER A 158 -2.71 -4.82 -10.10
CA SER A 158 -2.89 -5.64 -11.30
C SER A 158 -1.87 -6.78 -11.23
N ASN A 159 -2.13 -7.71 -10.32
CA ASN A 159 -1.09 -8.64 -9.86
C ASN A 159 -0.77 -9.72 -10.87
N HIS A 160 -1.77 -10.33 -11.49
CA HIS A 160 -1.55 -11.49 -12.35
C HIS A 160 -2.59 -11.63 -13.47
N ASP A 161 -2.14 -12.25 -14.54
CA ASP A 161 -2.99 -12.83 -15.56
C ASP A 161 -3.42 -14.23 -15.14
N LEU A 162 -4.71 -14.56 -15.27
CA LEU A 162 -5.28 -15.84 -14.82
C LEU A 162 -4.72 -17.04 -15.58
N ASP A 163 -4.58 -16.92 -16.90
CA ASP A 163 -4.06 -18.00 -17.75
C ASP A 163 -2.58 -18.27 -17.48
N LEU A 164 -1.79 -17.19 -17.37
CA LEU A 164 -0.37 -17.30 -17.03
C LEU A 164 -0.16 -17.88 -15.64
N LEU A 165 -0.97 -17.47 -14.66
CA LEU A 165 -0.92 -18.03 -13.32
C LEU A 165 -1.26 -19.53 -13.33
N SER A 166 -2.31 -19.92 -14.04
CA SER A 166 -2.73 -21.32 -14.14
C SER A 166 -1.63 -22.21 -14.72
N LYS A 167 -0.92 -21.73 -15.75
CA LYS A 167 0.18 -22.44 -16.44
C LYS A 167 1.54 -22.32 -15.74
N SER A 168 1.65 -21.48 -14.73
CA SER A 168 2.91 -21.22 -14.01
C SER A 168 3.41 -22.46 -13.26
N LYS A 169 4.70 -22.45 -12.89
CA LYS A 169 5.33 -23.48 -12.04
C LYS A 169 5.05 -23.30 -10.54
N TYR A 170 4.19 -22.35 -10.15
CA TYR A 170 3.85 -22.15 -8.74
C TYR A 170 3.13 -23.36 -8.15
N PRO A 171 3.39 -23.70 -6.88
CA PRO A 171 2.62 -24.74 -6.18
C PRO A 171 1.11 -24.44 -6.22
N ILE A 172 0.30 -25.50 -6.27
CA ILE A 172 -1.17 -25.37 -6.33
C ILE A 172 -1.70 -24.56 -5.13
N SER A 173 -1.13 -24.76 -3.94
CA SER A 173 -1.51 -24.00 -2.73
C SER A 173 -1.27 -22.50 -2.89
N LEU A 174 -0.14 -22.12 -3.51
CA LEU A 174 0.15 -20.71 -3.77
C LEU A 174 -0.79 -20.10 -4.81
N LYS A 175 -1.09 -20.84 -5.90
CA LYS A 175 -2.08 -20.39 -6.90
C LYS A 175 -3.45 -20.17 -6.27
N LYS A 176 -3.91 -21.11 -5.44
CA LYS A 176 -5.19 -20.97 -4.71
C LYS A 176 -5.20 -19.78 -3.78
N ARG A 177 -4.10 -19.53 -3.04
CA ARG A 177 -3.98 -18.36 -2.18
C ARG A 177 -4.05 -17.07 -2.99
N ILE A 178 -3.30 -16.96 -4.09
CA ILE A 178 -3.28 -15.77 -4.95
C ILE A 178 -4.68 -15.46 -5.50
N MET A 179 -5.41 -16.47 -5.95
CA MET A 179 -6.75 -16.34 -6.56
C MET A 179 -7.90 -16.26 -5.54
N SER A 180 -7.63 -16.34 -4.24
CA SER A 180 -8.67 -16.30 -3.21
C SER A 180 -9.23 -14.89 -3.00
N ASP A 181 -10.38 -14.77 -2.35
CA ASP A 181 -11.00 -13.50 -1.96
C ASP A 181 -10.13 -12.66 -1.01
N PHE A 182 -9.10 -13.24 -0.43
CA PHE A 182 -8.11 -12.57 0.40
C PHE A 182 -6.71 -12.55 -0.22
N GLY A 183 -6.60 -12.93 -1.50
CA GLY A 183 -5.35 -12.94 -2.24
C GLY A 183 -5.06 -11.61 -2.93
N HIS A 184 -4.95 -11.66 -4.27
CA HIS A 184 -4.57 -10.52 -5.09
C HIS A 184 -5.47 -10.39 -6.32
N LEU A 185 -5.70 -9.16 -6.77
CA LEU A 185 -6.48 -8.91 -7.98
C LEU A 185 -5.79 -9.47 -9.22
N SER A 186 -6.56 -10.20 -10.03
CA SER A 186 -6.17 -10.42 -11.41
C SER A 186 -6.32 -9.13 -12.24
N ASN A 187 -5.70 -9.11 -13.43
CA ASN A 187 -5.83 -7.98 -14.35
C ASN A 187 -7.30 -7.73 -14.74
N ASP A 188 -8.09 -8.79 -14.91
CA ASP A 188 -9.52 -8.68 -15.22
C ASP A 188 -10.34 -8.12 -14.06
N GLN A 189 -10.03 -8.50 -12.82
CA GLN A 189 -10.67 -7.93 -11.63
C GLN A 189 -10.33 -6.45 -11.47
N SER A 190 -9.09 -6.06 -11.74
CA SER A 190 -8.67 -4.66 -11.73
C SER A 190 -9.44 -3.84 -12.78
N LEU A 191 -9.57 -4.38 -13.98
CA LEU A 191 -10.38 -3.78 -15.05
C LEU A 191 -11.87 -3.67 -14.65
N ALA A 192 -12.41 -4.70 -13.97
CA ALA A 192 -13.79 -4.68 -13.49
C ALA A 192 -14.03 -3.57 -12.43
N ILE A 193 -13.06 -3.29 -11.57
CA ILE A 193 -13.12 -2.15 -10.64
C ILE A 193 -13.12 -0.84 -11.44
N LEU A 194 -12.20 -0.67 -12.40
CA LEU A 194 -12.11 0.54 -13.21
C LEU A 194 -13.40 0.84 -13.98
N LYS A 195 -14.11 -0.19 -14.45
CA LYS A 195 -15.41 -0.04 -15.13
C LYS A 195 -16.55 0.43 -14.20
N LYS A 196 -16.40 0.28 -12.89
CA LYS A 196 -17.42 0.64 -11.89
C LYS A 196 -17.19 2.01 -11.25
N ILE A 197 -16.02 2.60 -11.42
CA ILE A 197 -15.70 3.92 -10.88
C ILE A 197 -15.88 5.02 -11.93
N ASN A 198 -16.17 6.23 -11.46
CA ASN A 198 -16.26 7.39 -12.36
C ASN A 198 -14.86 7.88 -12.74
N LEU A 199 -14.47 7.65 -13.99
CA LEU A 199 -13.15 8.01 -14.52
C LEU A 199 -13.04 9.45 -15.01
N LYS A 200 -14.12 10.26 -14.93
CA LYS A 200 -14.17 11.62 -15.49
C LYS A 200 -13.03 12.52 -14.98
N ASN A 201 -12.69 12.37 -13.71
CA ASN A 201 -11.65 13.19 -13.08
C ASN A 201 -10.27 12.52 -13.10
N LEU A 202 -10.19 11.24 -13.46
CA LEU A 202 -8.96 10.47 -13.43
C LEU A 202 -7.98 10.97 -14.50
N LYS A 203 -6.83 11.48 -14.04
CA LYS A 203 -5.75 11.99 -14.90
C LYS A 203 -4.57 11.05 -14.98
N TRP A 204 -4.41 10.20 -13.97
CA TRP A 204 -3.29 9.27 -13.89
C TRP A 204 -3.73 7.94 -13.29
N LEU A 205 -3.33 6.85 -13.93
CA LEU A 205 -3.55 5.48 -13.48
C LEU A 205 -2.22 4.73 -13.52
N GLY A 206 -1.84 4.11 -12.42
CA GLY A 206 -0.67 3.24 -12.32
C GLY A 206 -1.08 1.83 -11.94
N ALA A 207 -0.72 0.85 -12.78
CA ALA A 207 -0.79 -0.56 -12.39
C ALA A 207 0.34 -0.86 -11.40
N ALA A 208 0.00 -1.50 -10.28
CA ALA A 208 0.93 -1.76 -9.20
C ALA A 208 0.85 -3.21 -8.72
N HIS A 209 1.78 -3.58 -7.84
CA HIS A 209 1.89 -4.89 -7.22
C HIS A 209 1.93 -6.04 -8.26
N LEU A 210 2.63 -5.79 -9.37
CA LEU A 210 2.78 -6.73 -10.47
C LEU A 210 3.61 -7.93 -10.02
N SER A 211 3.06 -9.13 -10.12
CA SER A 211 3.82 -10.36 -9.92
C SER A 211 4.78 -10.62 -11.10
N LYS A 212 5.70 -11.58 -10.93
CA LYS A 212 6.55 -12.03 -12.04
C LYS A 212 5.73 -12.59 -13.20
N ILE A 213 4.54 -13.07 -12.94
CA ILE A 213 3.60 -13.64 -13.92
C ILE A 213 2.81 -12.52 -14.60
N GLY A 214 2.46 -11.44 -13.89
CA GLY A 214 1.77 -10.29 -14.47
C GLY A 214 2.64 -9.44 -15.41
N ARG A 215 3.98 -9.59 -15.35
CA ARG A 215 4.92 -8.82 -16.19
C ARG A 215 5.12 -9.37 -17.60
N ALA A 216 4.53 -10.50 -17.93
CA ALA A 216 4.78 -11.16 -19.22
C ALA A 216 4.20 -10.41 -20.44
N HIS A 217 3.49 -9.31 -20.24
CA HIS A 217 2.80 -8.55 -21.29
C HIS A 217 3.03 -7.02 -21.22
N VAL A 218 4.13 -6.60 -20.60
CA VAL A 218 4.54 -5.18 -20.64
C VAL A 218 5.80 -5.03 -21.48
#